data_64566b89f1da356e33510808ee7ea744
#
_entry.id   64566b89f1da356e33510808ee7ea744
#
_cell.length_a   1.000
_cell.length_b   1.000
_cell.length_c   1.000
_cell.angle_alpha   90.00
_cell.angle_beta   90.00
_cell.angle_gamma   90.00
#
_symmetry.space_group_name_H-M   'P 1'
#
loop_
_entity.id
_entity.type
_entity.pdbx_description
1 polymer ?
#
loop_
_entity_poly.entity_id
_entity_poly.type
_entity_poly.pdbx_seq_one_letter_code
_entity_poly.pdbx_strand_id
1 'polypeptide(L)'
;LTACLAQGRPADTPNASLAQVLRNPRVYVAGLVFFCIYSGSNTVSYWMPTLIRGFGVHDLKTIGLLASVPYIGALIGMYLLARSSDKRLERRWHVSLTLLLSATCFFLLGPVQDHLVLSLVFMSIGAAAAMSALSLFWSIPPALLSPSAAAVGIAVISCIGGLAGVISQVVVGAIKSA
;
A
#
# COMPACT_ATOMS: atom_id res chain seq x y z
N LEU A 1 -28.89 -17.43 16.20
CA LEU A 1 -27.55 -17.05 15.68
C LEU A 1 -26.83 -18.26 15.04
N THR A 2 -26.82 -19.41 15.69
CA THR A 2 -26.21 -20.67 15.20
C THR A 2 -26.88 -21.19 13.92
N ALA A 3 -28.20 -21.03 13.75
CA ALA A 3 -28.93 -21.43 12.55
C ALA A 3 -28.60 -20.56 11.32
N CYS A 4 -28.38 -19.24 11.51
CA CYS A 4 -27.96 -18.34 10.43
C CYS A 4 -26.52 -18.61 9.97
N LEU A 5 -25.63 -19.04 10.87
CA LEU A 5 -24.27 -19.41 10.53
C LEU A 5 -24.19 -20.76 9.79
N ALA A 6 -25.14 -21.65 10.03
CA ALA A 6 -25.23 -22.93 9.32
C ALA A 6 -25.76 -22.78 7.88
N GLN A 7 -26.64 -21.80 7.63
CA GLN A 7 -27.17 -21.51 6.29
C GLN A 7 -26.20 -20.78 5.36
N GLY A 8 -25.16 -20.17 5.91
CA GLY A 8 -24.10 -19.45 5.16
C GLY A 8 -22.93 -20.33 4.71
N ARG A 9 -22.95 -21.63 4.99
CA ARG A 9 -21.93 -22.56 4.48
C ARG A 9 -22.37 -23.07 3.11
N PRO A 10 -21.77 -22.61 1.99
CA PRO A 10 -22.00 -23.25 0.70
C PRO A 10 -21.54 -24.69 0.84
N ALA A 11 -22.49 -25.64 0.62
CA ALA A 11 -22.18 -27.05 0.55
C ALA A 11 -21.05 -27.28 -0.48
N ASP A 12 -20.01 -27.98 -0.08
CA ASP A 12 -19.00 -28.65 -0.92
C ASP A 12 -18.54 -27.94 -2.20
N THR A 13 -18.05 -26.71 -2.11
CA THR A 13 -17.10 -26.25 -3.13
C THR A 13 -15.77 -26.92 -2.80
N PRO A 14 -15.19 -27.74 -3.70
CA PRO A 14 -13.88 -28.34 -3.48
C PRO A 14 -12.91 -27.24 -3.10
N ASN A 15 -12.23 -27.37 -1.97
CA ASN A 15 -11.22 -26.41 -1.55
C ASN A 15 -10.23 -26.27 -2.71
N ALA A 16 -10.09 -25.07 -3.27
CA ALA A 16 -9.14 -24.85 -4.34
C ALA A 16 -7.77 -25.31 -3.84
N SER A 17 -7.17 -26.24 -4.55
CA SER A 17 -5.86 -26.76 -4.21
C SER A 17 -4.85 -25.60 -4.23
N LEU A 18 -3.93 -25.58 -3.25
CA LEU A 18 -2.81 -24.62 -3.22
C LEU A 18 -2.11 -24.57 -4.58
N ALA A 19 -1.95 -25.71 -5.25
CA ALA A 19 -1.35 -25.81 -6.58
C ALA A 19 -2.14 -25.05 -7.66
N GLN A 20 -3.47 -25.03 -7.58
CA GLN A 20 -4.30 -24.28 -8.54
C GLN A 20 -4.15 -22.77 -8.34
N VAL A 21 -4.06 -22.31 -7.10
CA VAL A 21 -3.86 -20.89 -6.78
C VAL A 21 -2.47 -20.44 -7.22
N LEU A 22 -1.43 -21.25 -6.96
CA LEU A 22 -0.04 -20.97 -7.35
C LEU A 22 0.17 -21.00 -8.87
N ARG A 23 -0.68 -21.71 -9.63
CA ARG A 23 -0.64 -21.69 -11.11
C ARG A 23 -1.39 -20.52 -11.73
N ASN A 24 -2.13 -19.73 -10.94
CA ASN A 24 -2.90 -18.61 -11.47
C ASN A 24 -2.03 -17.36 -11.59
N PRO A 25 -1.73 -16.86 -12.81
CA PRO A 25 -0.87 -15.69 -13.01
C PRO A 25 -1.44 -14.42 -12.39
N ARG A 26 -2.76 -14.34 -12.21
CA ARG A 26 -3.41 -13.18 -11.59
C ARG A 26 -2.98 -12.98 -10.13
N VAL A 27 -2.65 -14.05 -9.42
CA VAL A 27 -2.16 -14.01 -8.04
C VAL A 27 -0.78 -13.34 -7.99
N TYR A 28 0.11 -13.67 -8.92
CA TYR A 28 1.44 -13.07 -9.00
C TYR A 28 1.40 -11.59 -9.42
N VAL A 29 0.53 -11.25 -10.36
CA VAL A 29 0.32 -9.85 -10.75
C VAL A 29 -0.21 -9.04 -9.55
N ALA A 30 -1.21 -9.56 -8.84
CA ALA A 30 -1.72 -8.92 -7.63
C ALA A 30 -0.64 -8.83 -6.54
N GLY A 31 0.15 -9.89 -6.35
CA GLY A 31 1.29 -9.90 -5.43
C GLY A 31 2.34 -8.85 -5.76
N LEU A 32 2.68 -8.68 -7.04
CA LEU A 32 3.63 -7.66 -7.51
C LEU A 32 3.08 -6.23 -7.28
N VAL A 33 1.81 -6.01 -7.60
CA VAL A 33 1.15 -4.72 -7.32
C VAL A 33 1.19 -4.43 -5.82
N PHE A 34 0.86 -5.41 -4.99
CA PHE A 34 0.91 -5.26 -3.54
C PHE A 34 2.34 -5.01 -3.03
N PHE A 35 3.33 -5.70 -3.59
CA PHE A 35 4.75 -5.47 -3.31
C PHE A 35 5.14 -4.01 -3.55
N CYS A 36 4.77 -3.44 -4.71
CA CYS A 36 5.07 -2.05 -5.04
C CYS A 36 4.38 -1.06 -4.08
N ILE A 37 3.08 -1.27 -3.79
CA ILE A 37 2.32 -0.43 -2.85
C ILE A 37 2.97 -0.46 -1.46
N TYR A 38 3.25 -1.66 -0.97
CA TYR A 38 3.77 -1.88 0.36
C TYR A 38 5.21 -1.37 0.51
N SER A 39 6.02 -1.49 -0.54
CA SER A 39 7.38 -0.92 -0.62
C SER A 39 7.36 0.59 -0.42
N GLY A 40 6.51 1.31 -1.17
CA GLY A 40 6.36 2.76 -1.05
C GLY A 40 5.90 3.19 0.35
N SER A 41 4.87 2.53 0.88
CA SER A 41 4.33 2.83 2.22
C SER A 41 5.37 2.61 3.33
N ASN A 42 6.12 1.51 3.26
CA ASN A 42 7.18 1.22 4.24
C ASN A 42 8.33 2.21 4.15
N THR A 43 8.77 2.55 2.94
CA THR A 43 9.86 3.52 2.75
C THR A 43 9.52 4.84 3.43
N VAL A 44 8.32 5.37 3.25
CA VAL A 44 7.89 6.59 3.94
C VAL A 44 7.91 6.41 5.46
N SER A 45 7.31 5.35 5.96
CA SER A 45 7.17 5.13 7.42
C SER A 45 8.53 5.05 8.13
N TYR A 46 9.49 4.38 7.54
CA TYR A 46 10.80 4.18 8.18
C TYR A 46 11.79 5.31 7.92
N TRP A 47 11.76 5.91 6.73
CA TRP A 47 12.76 6.90 6.35
C TRP A 47 12.35 8.35 6.58
N MET A 48 11.05 8.63 6.78
CA MET A 48 10.54 9.97 7.07
C MET A 48 11.27 10.67 8.22
N PRO A 49 11.44 10.07 9.42
CA PRO A 49 12.15 10.73 10.52
C PRO A 49 13.60 11.03 10.18
N THR A 50 14.24 10.14 9.42
CA THR A 50 15.65 10.32 9.01
C THR A 50 15.81 11.46 8.00
N LEU A 51 14.86 11.59 7.07
CA LEU A 51 14.83 12.69 6.10
C LEU A 51 14.61 14.04 6.80
N ILE A 52 13.67 14.11 7.73
CA ILE A 52 13.41 15.33 8.52
C ILE A 52 14.67 15.76 9.29
N ARG A 53 15.39 14.82 9.89
CA ARG A 53 16.67 15.10 10.57
C ARG A 53 17.72 15.63 9.61
N GLY A 54 17.77 15.15 8.38
CA GLY A 54 18.69 15.63 7.35
C GLY A 54 18.54 17.12 7.03
N PHE A 55 17.35 17.69 7.25
CA PHE A 55 17.10 19.13 7.15
C PHE A 55 17.49 19.96 8.39
N GLY A 56 18.19 19.37 9.36
CA GLY A 56 18.65 20.07 10.57
C GLY A 56 17.62 20.14 11.70
N VAL A 57 16.49 19.41 11.60
CA VAL A 57 15.50 19.32 12.67
C VAL A 57 15.94 18.22 13.64
N HIS A 58 16.38 18.62 14.85
CA HIS A 58 16.89 17.68 15.86
C HIS A 58 15.91 17.43 17.03
N ASP A 59 14.94 18.32 17.20
CA ASP A 59 13.93 18.16 18.25
C ASP A 59 12.98 17.00 17.96
N LEU A 60 12.91 16.04 18.88
CA LEU A 60 12.15 14.82 18.73
C LEU A 60 10.64 15.07 18.63
N LYS A 61 10.11 16.09 19.33
CA LYS A 61 8.71 16.46 19.23
C LYS A 61 8.36 17.00 17.85
N THR A 62 9.21 17.88 17.32
CA THR A 62 9.04 18.48 15.99
C THR A 62 9.13 17.42 14.90
N ILE A 63 10.07 16.48 15.00
CA ILE A 63 10.18 15.34 14.07
C ILE A 63 8.90 14.51 14.09
N GLY A 64 8.38 14.19 15.28
CA GLY A 64 7.13 13.43 15.45
C GLY A 64 5.92 14.14 14.85
N LEU A 65 5.79 15.45 15.07
CA LEU A 65 4.72 16.26 14.49
C LEU A 65 4.81 16.31 12.96
N LEU A 66 5.97 16.59 12.40
CA LEU A 66 6.17 16.64 10.95
C LEU A 66 5.93 15.26 10.31
N ALA A 67 6.39 14.19 10.95
CA ALA A 67 6.17 12.82 10.48
C ALA A 67 4.70 12.37 10.57
N SER A 68 3.86 13.03 11.36
CA SER A 68 2.43 12.72 11.45
C SER A 68 1.60 13.34 10.31
N VAL A 69 2.08 14.38 9.67
CA VAL A 69 1.35 15.11 8.60
C VAL A 69 0.91 14.19 7.44
N PRO A 70 1.77 13.31 6.90
CA PRO A 70 1.36 12.37 5.85
C PRO A 70 0.24 11.43 6.25
N TYR A 71 0.19 11.02 7.51
CA TYR A 71 -0.86 10.10 8.00
C TYR A 71 -2.22 10.77 8.11
N ILE A 72 -2.25 12.07 8.46
CA ILE A 72 -3.48 12.87 8.44
C ILE A 72 -3.97 13.00 6.99
N GLY A 73 -3.07 13.33 6.06
CA GLY A 73 -3.36 13.34 4.63
C GLY A 73 -3.85 12.00 4.11
N ALA A 74 -3.24 10.90 4.56
CA ALA A 74 -3.64 9.55 4.20
C ALA A 74 -5.07 9.23 4.66
N LEU A 75 -5.44 9.62 5.86
CA LEU A 75 -6.77 9.39 6.42
C LEU A 75 -7.85 10.10 5.58
N ILE A 76 -7.61 11.35 5.23
CA ILE A 76 -8.50 12.14 4.35
C ILE A 76 -8.54 11.51 2.95
N GLY A 77 -7.38 11.18 2.38
CA GLY A 77 -7.25 10.57 1.06
C GLY A 77 -7.98 9.23 0.96
N MET A 78 -7.81 8.34 1.94
CA MET A 78 -8.51 7.06 2.01
C MET A 78 -10.03 7.24 2.01
N TYR A 79 -10.55 8.17 2.82
CA TYR A 79 -11.98 8.42 2.89
C TYR A 79 -12.54 8.95 1.56
N LEU A 80 -11.90 9.94 0.97
CA LEU A 80 -12.35 10.56 -0.28
C LEU A 80 -12.27 9.59 -1.46
N LEU A 81 -11.17 8.84 -1.56
CA LEU A 81 -10.95 7.87 -2.64
C LEU A 81 -11.85 6.65 -2.52
N ALA A 82 -12.05 6.13 -1.31
CA ALA A 82 -12.99 5.04 -1.06
C ALA A 82 -14.40 5.44 -1.49
N ARG A 83 -14.87 6.61 -1.04
CA ARG A 83 -16.19 7.14 -1.43
C ARG A 83 -16.33 7.36 -2.94
N SER A 84 -15.28 7.86 -3.61
CA SER A 84 -15.27 8.06 -5.06
C SER A 84 -15.26 6.72 -5.81
N SER A 85 -14.46 5.77 -5.36
CA SER A 85 -14.37 4.44 -5.95
C SER A 85 -15.67 3.65 -5.81
N ASP A 86 -16.35 3.73 -4.66
CA ASP A 86 -17.62 3.07 -4.43
C ASP A 86 -18.76 3.65 -5.29
N LYS A 87 -18.76 4.97 -5.51
CA LYS A 87 -19.74 5.63 -6.38
C LYS A 87 -19.60 5.25 -7.85
N ARG A 88 -18.35 5.05 -8.33
CA ARG A 88 -18.05 4.80 -9.74
C ARG A 88 -17.94 3.31 -10.06
N LEU A 89 -17.87 2.43 -9.03
CA LEU A 89 -17.64 0.99 -9.15
C LEU A 89 -16.37 0.62 -9.96
N GLU A 90 -15.44 1.55 -10.11
CA GLU A 90 -14.22 1.42 -10.93
C GLU A 90 -12.96 1.43 -10.05
N ARG A 91 -12.76 0.37 -9.27
CA ARG A 91 -11.65 0.27 -8.32
C ARG A 91 -10.29 0.24 -8.98
N ARG A 92 -10.18 -0.37 -10.17
CA ARG A 92 -8.90 -0.52 -10.88
C ARG A 92 -8.28 0.83 -11.26
N TRP A 93 -9.07 1.72 -11.84
CA TRP A 93 -8.61 3.04 -12.23
C TRP A 93 -8.23 3.90 -11.03
N HIS A 94 -8.98 3.84 -9.96
CA HIS A 94 -8.65 4.57 -8.74
C HIS A 94 -7.31 4.10 -8.13
N VAL A 95 -7.06 2.79 -8.06
CA VAL A 95 -5.77 2.25 -7.59
C VAL A 95 -4.64 2.68 -8.52
N SER A 96 -4.82 2.57 -9.84
CA SER A 96 -3.76 2.93 -10.81
C SER A 96 -3.42 4.41 -10.77
N LEU A 97 -4.43 5.29 -10.70
CA LEU A 97 -4.22 6.74 -10.64
C LEU A 97 -3.57 7.17 -9.32
N THR A 98 -3.96 6.58 -8.19
CA THR A 98 -3.33 6.88 -6.90
C THR A 98 -1.89 6.40 -6.84
N LEU A 99 -1.58 5.24 -7.43
CA LEU A 99 -0.21 4.76 -7.54
C LEU A 99 0.65 5.64 -8.44
N LEU A 100 0.10 6.10 -9.57
CA LEU A 100 0.79 7.02 -10.46
C LEU A 100 1.07 8.35 -9.76
N LEU A 101 0.09 8.90 -9.03
CA LEU A 101 0.27 10.10 -8.22
C LEU A 101 1.37 9.90 -7.17
N SER A 102 1.35 8.78 -6.44
CA SER A 102 2.38 8.45 -5.45
C SER A 102 3.77 8.37 -6.09
N ALA A 103 3.90 7.65 -7.20
CA ALA A 103 5.15 7.52 -7.92
C ALA A 103 5.69 8.87 -8.42
N THR A 104 4.81 9.72 -8.96
CA THR A 104 5.17 11.07 -9.42
C THR A 104 5.65 11.94 -8.26
N CYS A 105 4.96 11.90 -7.11
CA CYS A 105 5.37 12.66 -5.93
C CYS A 105 6.75 12.20 -5.42
N PHE A 106 7.00 10.89 -5.36
CA PHE A 106 8.31 10.38 -4.93
C PHE A 106 9.42 10.68 -5.94
N PHE A 107 9.12 10.66 -7.24
CA PHE A 107 10.08 11.04 -8.26
C PHE A 107 10.48 12.53 -8.16
N LEU A 108 9.51 13.40 -7.88
CA LEU A 108 9.73 14.83 -7.71
C LEU A 108 10.47 15.20 -6.41
N LEU A 109 10.67 14.27 -5.48
CA LEU A 109 11.49 14.50 -4.29
C LEU A 109 12.96 14.73 -4.63
N GLY A 110 13.49 14.08 -5.69
CA GLY A 110 14.88 14.25 -6.10
C GLY A 110 15.27 15.70 -6.36
N PRO A 111 14.57 16.43 -7.26
CA PRO A 111 14.89 17.83 -7.56
C PRO A 111 14.61 18.83 -6.43
N VAL A 112 13.78 18.48 -5.44
CA VAL A 112 13.37 19.40 -4.35
C VAL A 112 14.00 19.04 -2.99
N GLN A 113 14.95 18.14 -2.97
CA GLN A 113 15.57 17.65 -1.74
C GLN A 113 16.19 18.75 -0.84
N ASP A 114 16.51 19.91 -1.40
CA ASP A 114 17.07 21.04 -0.66
C ASP A 114 16.01 21.93 0.02
N HIS A 115 14.72 21.69 -0.27
CA HIS A 115 13.60 22.47 0.25
C HIS A 115 12.73 21.63 1.19
N LEU A 116 12.90 21.81 2.52
CA LEU A 116 12.16 21.06 3.55
C LEU A 116 10.65 21.05 3.32
N VAL A 117 10.06 22.23 3.10
CA VAL A 117 8.58 22.36 2.97
C VAL A 117 8.08 21.61 1.73
N LEU A 118 8.73 21.77 0.58
CA LEU A 118 8.34 21.09 -0.66
C LEU A 118 8.52 19.59 -0.53
N SER A 119 9.62 19.13 0.06
CA SER A 119 9.87 17.71 0.31
C SER A 119 8.79 17.12 1.22
N LEU A 120 8.40 17.80 2.30
CA LEU A 120 7.33 17.36 3.19
C LEU A 120 5.97 17.30 2.46
N VAL A 121 5.67 18.28 1.61
CA VAL A 121 4.42 18.30 0.82
C VAL A 121 4.38 17.11 -0.14
N PHE A 122 5.40 16.89 -0.94
CA PHE A 122 5.44 15.76 -1.89
C PHE A 122 5.44 14.42 -1.17
N MET A 123 6.17 14.29 -0.07
CA MET A 123 6.14 13.08 0.76
C MET A 123 4.76 12.82 1.34
N SER A 124 4.08 13.87 1.83
CA SER A 124 2.75 13.74 2.42
C SER A 124 1.71 13.31 1.39
N ILE A 125 1.72 13.93 0.20
CA ILE A 125 0.81 13.56 -0.89
C ILE A 125 1.12 12.15 -1.40
N GLY A 126 2.40 11.84 -1.61
CA GLY A 126 2.83 10.51 -2.07
C GLY A 126 2.48 9.40 -1.09
N ALA A 127 2.70 9.61 0.20
CA ALA A 127 2.34 8.69 1.26
C ALA A 127 0.82 8.50 1.38
N ALA A 128 0.06 9.60 1.36
CA ALA A 128 -1.39 9.57 1.39
C ALA A 128 -1.97 8.78 0.20
N ALA A 129 -1.43 9.00 -0.99
CA ALA A 129 -1.82 8.27 -2.19
C ALA A 129 -1.48 6.76 -2.09
N ALA A 130 -0.27 6.40 -1.62
CA ALA A 130 0.14 5.01 -1.45
C ALA A 130 -0.74 4.27 -0.43
N MET A 131 -1.01 4.88 0.73
CA MET A 131 -1.87 4.29 1.76
C MET A 131 -3.32 4.17 1.31
N SER A 132 -3.82 5.13 0.54
CA SER A 132 -5.16 5.06 -0.06
C SER A 132 -5.24 3.93 -1.10
N ALA A 133 -4.21 3.76 -1.93
CA ALA A 133 -4.11 2.65 -2.87
C ALA A 133 -4.10 1.30 -2.13
N LEU A 134 -3.41 1.21 -0.98
CA LEU A 134 -3.37 0.01 -0.16
C LEU A 134 -4.76 -0.40 0.34
N SER A 135 -5.56 0.56 0.82
CA SER A 135 -6.93 0.28 1.30
C SER A 135 -7.85 -0.19 0.18
N LEU A 136 -7.76 0.43 -1.00
CA LEU A 136 -8.55 0.04 -2.17
C LEU A 136 -8.11 -1.31 -2.76
N PHE A 137 -6.81 -1.60 -2.70
CA PHE A 137 -6.24 -2.83 -3.24
C PHE A 137 -6.88 -4.08 -2.63
N TRP A 138 -7.08 -4.11 -1.31
CA TRP A 138 -7.63 -5.29 -0.62
C TRP A 138 -9.05 -5.66 -1.02
N SER A 139 -9.76 -4.80 -1.73
CA SER A 139 -11.06 -5.12 -2.32
C SER A 139 -10.97 -5.85 -3.67
N ILE A 140 -9.78 -5.90 -4.29
CA ILE A 140 -9.59 -6.49 -5.63
C ILE A 140 -9.38 -8.02 -5.57
N PRO A 141 -8.50 -8.59 -4.71
CA PRO A 141 -8.23 -10.03 -4.69
C PRO A 141 -9.48 -10.89 -4.46
N PRO A 142 -10.40 -10.56 -3.54
CA PRO A 142 -11.62 -11.35 -3.37
C PRO A 142 -12.56 -11.33 -4.59
N ALA A 143 -12.51 -10.25 -5.39
CA ALA A 143 -13.30 -10.14 -6.60
C ALA A 143 -12.69 -10.90 -7.80
N LEU A 144 -11.38 -11.19 -7.75
CA LEU A 144 -10.65 -11.88 -8.82
C LEU A 144 -10.56 -13.40 -8.60
N LEU A 145 -10.71 -13.86 -7.38
CA LEU A 145 -10.53 -15.25 -6.98
C LEU A 145 -11.87 -15.87 -6.60
N SER A 146 -12.03 -17.19 -6.84
CA SER A 146 -13.20 -17.92 -6.35
C SER A 146 -13.20 -17.92 -4.81
N PRO A 147 -14.36 -18.01 -4.15
CA PRO A 147 -14.45 -18.01 -2.69
C PRO A 147 -13.55 -19.06 -2.02
N SER A 148 -13.41 -20.24 -2.63
CA SER A 148 -12.53 -21.31 -2.13
C SER A 148 -11.04 -21.01 -2.31
N ALA A 149 -10.65 -20.22 -3.32
CA ALA A 149 -9.27 -19.84 -3.60
C ALA A 149 -8.87 -18.52 -2.92
N ALA A 150 -9.84 -17.71 -2.48
CA ALA A 150 -9.58 -16.37 -1.98
C ALA A 150 -8.67 -16.36 -0.74
N ALA A 151 -8.91 -17.23 0.23
CA ALA A 151 -8.10 -17.29 1.45
C ALA A 151 -6.62 -17.61 1.15
N VAL A 152 -6.40 -18.64 0.33
CA VAL A 152 -5.04 -19.06 -0.08
C VAL A 152 -4.38 -17.99 -0.96
N GLY A 153 -5.14 -17.41 -1.90
CA GLY A 153 -4.63 -16.35 -2.78
C GLY A 153 -4.22 -15.09 -2.02
N ILE A 154 -5.03 -14.66 -1.05
CA ILE A 154 -4.71 -13.53 -0.17
C ILE A 154 -3.43 -13.82 0.64
N ALA A 155 -3.27 -15.04 1.17
CA ALA A 155 -2.07 -15.42 1.90
C ALA A 155 -0.82 -15.35 1.01
N VAL A 156 -0.88 -15.88 -0.23
CA VAL A 156 0.25 -15.81 -1.18
C VAL A 156 0.58 -14.36 -1.56
N ILE A 157 -0.43 -13.54 -1.87
CA ILE A 157 -0.26 -12.13 -2.17
C ILE A 157 0.40 -11.40 -0.99
N SER A 158 -0.05 -11.68 0.24
CA SER A 158 0.52 -11.09 1.46
C SER A 158 1.97 -11.50 1.69
N CYS A 159 2.33 -12.75 1.42
CA CYS A 159 3.72 -13.22 1.50
C CYS A 159 4.62 -12.48 0.48
N ILE A 160 4.18 -12.36 -0.77
CA ILE A 160 4.94 -11.64 -1.81
C ILE A 160 5.11 -10.17 -1.41
N GLY A 161 4.03 -9.52 -0.96
CA GLY A 161 4.10 -8.13 -0.50
C GLY A 161 4.93 -7.94 0.77
N GLY A 162 4.91 -8.91 1.68
CA GLY A 162 5.72 -8.88 2.90
C GLY A 162 7.23 -8.82 2.62
N LEU A 163 7.69 -9.43 1.53
CA LEU A 163 9.09 -9.33 1.08
C LEU A 163 9.49 -7.88 0.76
N ALA A 164 8.54 -7.04 0.35
CA ALA A 164 8.80 -5.62 0.11
C ALA A 164 9.29 -4.89 1.37
N GLY A 165 8.80 -5.28 2.55
CA GLY A 165 9.24 -4.70 3.82
C GLY A 165 10.75 -4.87 4.04
N VAL A 166 11.31 -6.01 3.67
CA VAL A 166 12.75 -6.28 3.81
C VAL A 166 13.53 -5.68 2.64
N ILE A 167 13.12 -5.97 1.41
CA ILE A 167 13.86 -5.57 0.21
C ILE A 167 13.93 -4.04 0.09
N SER A 168 12.83 -3.32 0.32
CA SER A 168 12.81 -1.86 0.22
C SER A 168 13.76 -1.20 1.23
N GLN A 169 13.83 -1.73 2.46
CA GLN A 169 14.71 -1.18 3.49
C GLN A 169 16.19 -1.43 3.16
N VAL A 170 16.53 -2.61 2.66
CA VAL A 170 17.90 -2.92 2.23
C VAL A 170 18.33 -2.04 1.07
N VAL A 171 17.45 -1.88 0.05
CA VAL A 171 17.77 -1.05 -1.13
C VAL A 171 17.96 0.42 -0.75
N VAL A 172 17.03 1.00 0.03
CA VAL A 172 17.13 2.40 0.44
C VAL A 172 18.33 2.60 1.37
N GLY A 173 18.61 1.65 2.28
CA GLY A 173 19.78 1.67 3.12
C GLY A 173 21.09 1.66 2.33
N ALA A 174 21.20 0.80 1.33
CA ALA A 174 22.36 0.70 0.45
C ALA A 174 22.58 1.98 -0.39
N ILE A 175 21.52 2.58 -0.92
CA ILE A 175 21.60 3.84 -1.68
C ILE A 175 22.10 4.98 -0.78
N LYS A 176 21.68 5.00 0.49
CA LYS A 176 22.07 6.06 1.43
C LYS A 176 23.52 5.91 1.91
N SER A 177 24.06 4.69 1.92
CA SER A 177 25.44 4.40 2.34
C SER A 177 26.48 4.54 1.21
N ALA A 178 26.02 4.64 -0.04
CA ALA A 178 26.87 4.89 -1.21
C ALA A 178 27.08 6.37 -1.48
#